data_3fa33985c4515c1d764945b7ffdf4935
#
_entry.id   3fa33985c4515c1d764945b7ffdf4935
#
_cell.length_a   1.000
_cell.length_b   1.000
_cell.length_c   1.000
_cell.angle_alpha   90.00
_cell.angle_beta   90.00
_cell.angle_gamma   90.00
#
_symmetry.space_group_name_H-M   'P 1'
#
loop_
_entity.id
_entity.type
_entity.pdbx_description
1 polymer ?
#
loop_
_entity_poly.entity_id
_entity_poly.type
_entity_poly.pdbx_seq_one_letter_code
_entity_poly.pdbx_strand_id
1 'polypeptide(L)'
;MTGAPEATPAGVPKVFPGRFDSKIAVVTGAAQGIGLAVARRISAEGAAVVLVDRAELVHDVAAELRANGAKASSVTADLEQFDGAESAVAEAVAAFGRIDVLINNVGGTIWAKPYEHYTAEEIQKEIQRSLFPTLWTCRAALPQLIEQGTGVIVNVSSVATRGVNRAPYAAAKGGVNALTQSLALEAAQHGVRVVATAPGGTEAPARKVKRGPEPEQEQEKAWYQQIVDQTVDSSLLKRYGTLDEQAAAIVFLASDEASYITGTILPVAGGDLG
;
A
#
# COMPACT_ATOMS: atom_id res chain seq x y z
N MET A 1 -35.07 -15.83 -9.11
CA MET A 1 -33.85 -15.43 -9.84
C MET A 1 -33.80 -13.92 -9.84
N THR A 2 -33.15 -13.34 -8.86
CA THR A 2 -32.86 -11.90 -8.83
C THR A 2 -31.39 -11.78 -9.22
N GLY A 3 -31.15 -11.37 -10.48
CA GLY A 3 -29.79 -11.10 -10.95
C GLY A 3 -29.13 -10.07 -10.05
N ALA A 4 -27.89 -10.32 -9.67
CA ALA A 4 -27.07 -9.31 -9.02
C ALA A 4 -27.05 -8.06 -9.91
N PRO A 5 -27.12 -6.84 -9.34
CA PRO A 5 -27.05 -5.63 -10.15
C PRO A 5 -25.72 -5.65 -10.93
N GLU A 6 -25.80 -5.43 -12.25
CA GLU A 6 -24.61 -5.25 -13.07
C GLU A 6 -23.75 -4.15 -12.43
N ALA A 7 -22.50 -4.48 -12.13
CA ALA A 7 -21.56 -3.52 -11.56
C ALA A 7 -21.42 -2.34 -12.54
N THR A 8 -21.68 -1.13 -12.07
CA THR A 8 -21.39 0.08 -12.85
C THR A 8 -19.93 0.02 -13.27
N PRO A 9 -19.60 0.12 -14.57
CA PRO A 9 -18.21 0.05 -15.00
C PRO A 9 -17.41 1.12 -14.28
N ALA A 10 -16.27 0.72 -13.72
CA ALA A 10 -15.33 1.66 -13.10
C ALA A 10 -14.97 2.72 -14.14
N GLY A 11 -15.10 3.99 -13.78
CA GLY A 11 -14.77 5.09 -14.69
C GLY A 11 -13.29 5.00 -15.10
N VAL A 12 -12.97 5.46 -16.32
CA VAL A 12 -11.58 5.55 -16.78
C VAL A 12 -10.79 6.39 -15.78
N PRO A 13 -9.64 5.91 -15.28
CA PRO A 13 -8.82 6.65 -14.33
C PRO A 13 -8.44 8.01 -14.90
N LYS A 14 -8.80 9.08 -14.20
CA LYS A 14 -8.37 10.42 -14.61
C LYS A 14 -6.96 10.67 -14.10
N VAL A 15 -6.03 10.89 -15.01
CA VAL A 15 -4.69 11.39 -14.72
C VAL A 15 -4.75 12.92 -14.71
N PHE A 16 -4.08 13.54 -13.73
CA PHE A 16 -4.00 15.00 -13.61
C PHE A 16 -2.55 15.43 -13.86
N PRO A 17 -2.16 15.70 -15.11
CA PRO A 17 -0.77 16.05 -15.46
C PRO A 17 -0.28 17.27 -14.67
N GLY A 18 0.96 17.20 -14.17
CA GLY A 18 1.60 18.27 -13.40
C GLY A 18 1.28 18.31 -11.91
N ARG A 19 0.38 17.44 -11.39
CA ARG A 19 0.05 17.41 -9.96
C ARG A 19 1.28 17.15 -9.06
N PHE A 20 2.25 16.40 -9.55
CA PHE A 20 3.47 16.04 -8.85
C PHE A 20 4.74 16.56 -9.54
N ASP A 21 4.63 17.63 -10.33
CA ASP A 21 5.82 18.22 -10.95
C ASP A 21 6.85 18.56 -9.88
N SER A 22 8.11 18.20 -10.16
CA SER A 22 9.25 18.37 -9.26
C SER A 22 9.20 17.61 -7.94
N LYS A 23 8.22 16.71 -7.72
CA LYS A 23 8.15 15.84 -6.55
C LYS A 23 8.88 14.52 -6.81
N ILE A 24 9.47 13.98 -5.76
CA ILE A 24 10.12 12.67 -5.74
C ILE A 24 9.28 11.72 -4.88
N ALA A 25 8.78 10.63 -5.48
CA ALA A 25 7.96 9.66 -4.80
C ALA A 25 8.66 8.31 -4.67
N VAL A 26 8.75 7.79 -3.44
CA VAL A 26 9.18 6.42 -3.16
C VAL A 26 7.94 5.54 -3.00
N VAL A 27 7.84 4.47 -3.78
CA VAL A 27 6.71 3.54 -3.74
C VAL A 27 7.21 2.15 -3.41
N THR A 28 6.78 1.60 -2.27
CA THR A 28 7.17 0.26 -1.83
C THR A 28 6.17 -0.80 -2.29
N GLY A 29 6.63 -2.03 -2.56
CA GLY A 29 5.82 -3.09 -3.16
C GLY A 29 5.36 -2.72 -4.57
N ALA A 30 6.23 -2.10 -5.35
CA ALA A 30 5.91 -1.47 -6.64
C ALA A 30 5.93 -2.43 -7.84
N ALA A 31 6.37 -3.68 -7.65
CA ALA A 31 6.48 -4.63 -8.76
C ALA A 31 5.12 -5.10 -9.30
N GLN A 32 4.03 -4.99 -8.52
CA GLN A 32 2.69 -5.45 -8.92
C GLN A 32 1.57 -4.84 -8.07
N GLY A 33 0.31 -5.06 -8.47
CA GLY A 33 -0.88 -4.71 -7.68
C GLY A 33 -1.04 -3.21 -7.43
N ILE A 34 -1.48 -2.84 -6.22
CA ILE A 34 -1.73 -1.44 -5.85
C ILE A 34 -0.47 -0.59 -5.98
N GLY A 35 0.69 -1.08 -5.52
CA GLY A 35 1.95 -0.33 -5.62
C GLY A 35 2.32 0.00 -7.07
N LEU A 36 2.18 -0.95 -7.99
CA LEU A 36 2.39 -0.72 -9.42
C LEU A 36 1.41 0.31 -9.99
N ALA A 37 0.13 0.20 -9.65
CA ALA A 37 -0.90 1.15 -10.11
C ALA A 37 -0.61 2.57 -9.61
N VAL A 38 -0.21 2.71 -8.33
CA VAL A 38 0.22 3.99 -7.75
C VAL A 38 1.45 4.54 -8.47
N ALA A 39 2.48 3.72 -8.68
CA ALA A 39 3.72 4.13 -9.32
C ALA A 39 3.47 4.65 -10.75
N ARG A 40 2.68 3.93 -11.54
CA ARG A 40 2.27 4.36 -12.89
C ARG A 40 1.51 5.67 -12.86
N ARG A 41 0.55 5.81 -11.96
CA ARG A 41 -0.29 7.00 -11.88
C ARG A 41 0.48 8.23 -11.42
N ILE A 42 1.21 8.15 -10.30
CA ILE A 42 1.94 9.30 -9.77
C ILE A 42 3.04 9.77 -10.73
N SER A 43 3.66 8.82 -11.45
CA SER A 43 4.63 9.09 -12.51
C SER A 43 3.99 9.80 -13.72
N ALA A 44 2.79 9.35 -14.15
CA ALA A 44 2.04 10.01 -15.22
C ALA A 44 1.53 11.40 -14.82
N GLU A 45 1.45 11.68 -13.52
CA GLU A 45 1.07 12.98 -12.96
C GLU A 45 2.30 13.89 -12.66
N GLY A 46 3.52 13.50 -13.08
CA GLY A 46 4.72 14.35 -13.11
C GLY A 46 5.82 14.00 -12.08
N ALA A 47 5.58 13.07 -11.15
CA ALA A 47 6.61 12.69 -10.18
C ALA A 47 7.80 11.96 -10.82
N ALA A 48 9.00 12.20 -10.30
CA ALA A 48 10.07 11.22 -10.40
C ALA A 48 9.81 10.11 -9.36
N VAL A 49 10.01 8.85 -9.74
CA VAL A 49 9.62 7.71 -8.88
C VAL A 49 10.80 6.79 -8.56
N VAL A 50 10.87 6.35 -7.32
CA VAL A 50 11.75 5.27 -6.88
C VAL A 50 10.89 4.08 -6.50
N LEU A 51 11.03 3.00 -7.25
CA LEU A 51 10.27 1.78 -7.08
C LEU A 51 11.05 0.83 -6.19
N VAL A 52 10.45 0.39 -5.10
CA VAL A 52 11.09 -0.55 -4.16
C VAL A 52 10.28 -1.83 -4.07
N ASP A 53 10.92 -2.96 -4.29
CA ASP A 53 10.33 -4.28 -4.10
C ASP A 53 11.44 -5.29 -3.76
N ARG A 54 11.07 -6.44 -3.20
CA ARG A 54 12.03 -7.56 -3.01
C ARG A 54 12.23 -8.39 -4.28
N ALA A 55 11.36 -8.23 -5.28
CA ALA A 55 11.39 -8.96 -6.52
C ALA A 55 12.10 -8.16 -7.61
N GLU A 56 13.01 -8.80 -8.33
CA GLU A 56 13.74 -8.22 -9.48
C GLU A 56 12.81 -7.65 -10.56
N LEU A 57 11.56 -8.11 -10.63
CA LEU A 57 10.51 -7.57 -11.49
C LEU A 57 10.35 -6.04 -11.38
N VAL A 58 10.75 -5.43 -10.26
CA VAL A 58 10.71 -3.99 -10.05
C VAL A 58 11.58 -3.24 -11.07
N HIS A 59 12.67 -3.84 -11.53
CA HIS A 59 13.56 -3.24 -12.53
C HIS A 59 12.90 -3.16 -13.91
N ASP A 60 12.12 -4.18 -14.28
CA ASP A 60 11.35 -4.19 -15.53
C ASP A 60 10.27 -3.11 -15.51
N VAL A 61 9.59 -2.93 -14.37
CA VAL A 61 8.60 -1.86 -14.18
C VAL A 61 9.25 -0.49 -14.33
N ALA A 62 10.41 -0.26 -13.71
CA ALA A 62 11.12 1.01 -13.84
C ALA A 62 11.58 1.25 -15.29
N ALA A 63 12.01 0.22 -15.99
CA ALA A 63 12.37 0.30 -17.41
C ALA A 63 11.17 0.66 -18.28
N GLU A 64 10.00 0.05 -18.03
CA GLU A 64 8.72 0.39 -18.68
C GLU A 64 8.38 1.88 -18.49
N LEU A 65 8.44 2.37 -17.24
CA LEU A 65 8.15 3.77 -16.94
C LEU A 65 9.11 4.74 -17.66
N ARG A 66 10.41 4.42 -17.66
CA ARG A 66 11.41 5.22 -18.40
C ARG A 66 11.16 5.22 -19.91
N ALA A 67 10.78 4.09 -20.49
CA ALA A 67 10.44 4.00 -21.92
C ALA A 67 9.22 4.86 -22.28
N ASN A 68 8.33 5.12 -21.31
CA ASN A 68 7.19 6.02 -21.43
C ASN A 68 7.50 7.48 -21.02
N GLY A 69 8.80 7.83 -20.88
CA GLY A 69 9.25 9.20 -20.62
C GLY A 69 9.32 9.63 -19.17
N ALA A 70 9.04 8.72 -18.21
CA ALA A 70 9.10 9.03 -16.79
C ALA A 70 10.54 9.03 -16.25
N LYS A 71 10.78 9.82 -15.21
CA LYS A 71 11.99 9.73 -14.39
C LYS A 71 11.76 8.62 -13.36
N ALA A 72 12.36 7.46 -13.54
CA ALA A 72 12.16 6.31 -12.67
C ALA A 72 13.47 5.61 -12.33
N SER A 73 13.64 5.26 -11.05
CA SER A 73 14.69 4.38 -10.53
C SER A 73 14.05 3.19 -9.81
N SER A 74 14.82 2.16 -9.50
CA SER A 74 14.32 0.97 -8.83
C SER A 74 15.38 0.35 -7.91
N VAL A 75 14.93 -0.17 -6.78
CA VAL A 75 15.74 -0.79 -5.74
C VAL A 75 15.16 -2.14 -5.37
N THR A 76 15.97 -3.20 -5.42
CA THR A 76 15.61 -4.49 -4.82
C THR A 76 16.00 -4.46 -3.34
N ALA A 77 15.00 -4.53 -2.44
CA ALA A 77 15.23 -4.50 -1.00
C ALA A 77 14.20 -5.35 -0.24
N ASP A 78 14.66 -6.06 0.80
CA ASP A 78 13.77 -6.72 1.75
C ASP A 78 13.40 -5.77 2.89
N LEU A 79 12.22 -5.20 2.79
CA LEU A 79 11.69 -4.24 3.78
C LEU A 79 11.19 -4.90 5.08
N GLU A 80 11.22 -6.22 5.17
CA GLU A 80 11.01 -6.93 6.45
C GLU A 80 12.21 -6.76 7.39
N GLN A 81 13.35 -6.22 6.87
CA GLN A 81 14.57 -5.87 7.61
C GLN A 81 14.78 -4.36 7.58
N PHE A 82 15.33 -3.81 8.68
CA PHE A 82 15.59 -2.36 8.75
C PHE A 82 16.64 -1.91 7.75
N ASP A 83 17.72 -2.67 7.59
CA ASP A 83 18.80 -2.36 6.65
C ASP A 83 18.31 -2.23 5.20
N GLY A 84 17.31 -3.07 4.82
CA GLY A 84 16.68 -2.96 3.51
C GLY A 84 15.91 -1.65 3.33
N ALA A 85 15.21 -1.20 4.37
CA ALA A 85 14.50 0.08 4.35
C ALA A 85 15.47 1.27 4.32
N GLU A 86 16.54 1.22 5.09
CA GLU A 86 17.59 2.23 5.13
C GLU A 86 18.28 2.37 3.76
N SER A 87 18.65 1.24 3.15
CA SER A 87 19.23 1.20 1.81
C SER A 87 18.28 1.77 0.76
N ALA A 88 17.00 1.40 0.78
CA ALA A 88 16.02 1.90 -0.16
C ALA A 88 15.83 3.43 -0.10
N VAL A 89 15.82 3.99 1.11
CA VAL A 89 15.75 5.45 1.33
C VAL A 89 17.03 6.14 0.87
N ALA A 90 18.20 5.59 1.23
CA ALA A 90 19.48 6.13 0.82
C ALA A 90 19.64 6.18 -0.71
N GLU A 91 19.25 5.10 -1.41
CA GLU A 91 19.26 5.04 -2.88
C GLU A 91 18.30 6.07 -3.50
N ALA A 92 17.13 6.30 -2.90
CA ALA A 92 16.20 7.32 -3.36
C ALA A 92 16.80 8.74 -3.26
N VAL A 93 17.44 9.04 -2.14
CA VAL A 93 18.14 10.32 -1.93
C VAL A 93 19.33 10.44 -2.88
N ALA A 94 20.12 9.37 -3.07
CA ALA A 94 21.24 9.38 -4.00
C ALA A 94 20.79 9.61 -5.47
N ALA A 95 19.66 9.04 -5.88
CA ALA A 95 19.16 9.15 -7.24
C ALA A 95 18.58 10.54 -7.57
N PHE A 96 17.89 11.17 -6.60
CA PHE A 96 17.09 12.38 -6.86
C PHE A 96 17.30 13.52 -5.85
N GLY A 97 18.15 13.34 -4.84
CA GLY A 97 18.54 14.37 -3.87
C GLY A 97 17.56 14.59 -2.71
N ARG A 98 16.32 14.07 -2.80
CA ARG A 98 15.27 14.28 -1.81
C ARG A 98 14.17 13.23 -1.90
N ILE A 99 13.27 13.26 -0.93
CA ILE A 99 12.01 12.51 -0.94
C ILE A 99 10.88 13.47 -0.58
N ASP A 100 9.82 13.55 -1.39
CA ASP A 100 8.62 14.35 -1.09
C ASP A 100 7.45 13.48 -0.65
N VAL A 101 7.35 12.27 -1.22
CA VAL A 101 6.25 11.35 -1.00
C VAL A 101 6.81 9.95 -0.70
N LEU A 102 6.37 9.34 0.42
CA LEU A 102 6.63 7.94 0.72
C LEU A 102 5.32 7.16 0.71
N ILE A 103 5.19 6.15 -0.16
CA ILE A 103 4.04 5.25 -0.20
C ILE A 103 4.44 3.89 0.36
N ASN A 104 3.97 3.57 1.56
CA ASN A 104 4.19 2.29 2.23
C ASN A 104 3.08 1.31 1.88
N ASN A 105 3.31 0.51 0.83
CA ASN A 105 2.30 -0.42 0.33
C ASN A 105 2.65 -1.91 0.56
N VAL A 106 3.84 -2.23 1.06
CA VAL A 106 4.21 -3.63 1.33
C VAL A 106 3.34 -4.23 2.43
N GLY A 107 2.85 -5.44 2.19
CA GLY A 107 2.03 -6.21 3.12
C GLY A 107 1.02 -7.10 2.40
N GLY A 108 0.23 -7.79 3.20
CA GLY A 108 -0.87 -8.64 2.73
C GLY A 108 -0.89 -10.00 3.42
N THR A 109 -2.09 -10.51 3.61
CA THR A 109 -2.36 -11.82 4.22
C THR A 109 -1.54 -12.92 3.54
N ILE A 110 -0.89 -13.75 4.35
CA ILE A 110 -0.15 -14.95 3.90
C ILE A 110 -1.07 -16.16 3.98
N TRP A 111 -1.73 -16.34 5.13
CA TRP A 111 -2.64 -17.46 5.38
C TRP A 111 -4.07 -16.98 5.67
N ALA A 112 -5.03 -17.80 5.25
CA ALA A 112 -6.46 -17.57 5.49
C ALA A 112 -7.00 -18.76 6.32
N LYS A 113 -7.03 -18.62 7.64
CA LYS A 113 -7.54 -19.66 8.55
C LYS A 113 -7.98 -19.09 9.90
N PRO A 114 -8.87 -19.76 10.65
CA PRO A 114 -9.24 -19.36 12.01
C PRO A 114 -8.02 -19.28 12.93
N TYR A 115 -8.08 -18.39 13.93
CA TYR A 115 -6.91 -18.04 14.74
C TYR A 115 -6.30 -19.21 15.48
N GLU A 116 -7.13 -20.15 15.97
CA GLU A 116 -6.70 -21.36 16.67
C GLU A 116 -5.88 -22.34 15.83
N HIS A 117 -5.87 -22.16 14.51
CA HIS A 117 -5.07 -22.95 13.56
C HIS A 117 -3.74 -22.31 13.18
N TYR A 118 -3.46 -21.07 13.63
CA TYR A 118 -2.16 -20.45 13.39
C TYR A 118 -1.09 -21.01 14.31
N THR A 119 0.09 -21.33 13.75
CA THR A 119 1.27 -21.59 14.57
C THR A 119 1.90 -20.27 15.03
N ALA A 120 2.78 -20.34 16.03
CA ALA A 120 3.50 -19.16 16.52
C ALA A 120 4.35 -18.51 15.41
N GLU A 121 5.00 -19.35 14.58
CA GLU A 121 5.83 -18.90 13.46
C GLU A 121 5.02 -18.21 12.36
N GLU A 122 3.81 -18.70 12.10
CA GLU A 122 2.91 -18.08 11.12
C GLU A 122 2.40 -16.72 11.62
N ILE A 123 2.07 -16.61 12.90
CA ILE A 123 1.70 -15.34 13.52
C ILE A 123 2.85 -14.33 13.39
N GLN A 124 4.06 -14.75 13.72
CA GLN A 124 5.25 -13.89 13.57
C GLN A 124 5.46 -13.44 12.14
N LYS A 125 5.34 -14.34 11.16
CA LYS A 125 5.50 -14.02 9.73
C LYS A 125 4.42 -13.06 9.20
N GLU A 126 3.17 -13.18 9.64
CA GLU A 126 2.10 -12.23 9.27
C GLU A 126 2.41 -10.82 9.79
N ILE A 127 2.86 -10.71 11.05
CA ILE A 127 3.25 -9.44 11.64
C ILE A 127 4.50 -8.88 10.94
N GLN A 128 5.52 -9.71 10.74
CA GLN A 128 6.75 -9.34 10.03
C GLN A 128 6.44 -8.79 8.63
N ARG A 129 5.62 -9.48 7.86
CA ARG A 129 5.25 -9.11 6.50
C ARG A 129 4.41 -7.84 6.41
N SER A 130 3.49 -7.62 7.36
CA SER A 130 2.41 -6.64 7.17
C SER A 130 2.51 -5.40 8.05
N LEU A 131 3.45 -5.38 9.04
CA LEU A 131 3.70 -4.25 9.92
C LEU A 131 5.13 -3.71 9.78
N PHE A 132 6.14 -4.57 9.87
CA PHE A 132 7.53 -4.14 9.93
C PHE A 132 8.00 -3.33 8.71
N PRO A 133 7.62 -3.64 7.45
CA PRO A 133 8.00 -2.81 6.31
C PRO A 133 7.57 -1.34 6.47
N THR A 134 6.37 -1.10 6.99
CA THR A 134 5.87 0.25 7.24
C THR A 134 6.62 0.93 8.39
N LEU A 135 6.89 0.20 9.50
CA LEU A 135 7.69 0.72 10.62
C LEU A 135 9.07 1.16 10.15
N TRP A 136 9.77 0.27 9.43
CA TRP A 136 11.15 0.48 9.01
C TRP A 136 11.29 1.59 7.98
N THR A 137 10.43 1.63 6.96
CA THR A 137 10.48 2.67 5.94
C THR A 137 10.09 4.05 6.49
N CYS A 138 9.10 4.12 7.38
CA CYS A 138 8.80 5.36 8.10
C CYS A 138 10.01 5.82 8.92
N ARG A 139 10.64 4.92 9.70
CA ARG A 139 11.81 5.24 10.52
C ARG A 139 13.00 5.70 9.67
N ALA A 140 13.22 5.08 8.51
CA ALA A 140 14.33 5.42 7.63
C ALA A 140 14.11 6.78 6.92
N ALA A 141 12.89 7.06 6.46
CA ALA A 141 12.61 8.27 5.68
C ALA A 141 12.31 9.52 6.52
N LEU A 142 11.78 9.35 7.74
CA LEU A 142 11.32 10.47 8.57
C LEU A 142 12.42 11.51 8.88
N PRO A 143 13.67 11.15 9.18
CA PRO A 143 14.74 12.14 9.39
C PRO A 143 14.94 13.06 8.19
N GLN A 144 14.96 12.51 6.97
CA GLN A 144 15.10 13.28 5.73
C GLN A 144 13.91 14.23 5.52
N LEU A 145 12.68 13.76 5.74
CA LEU A 145 11.47 14.58 5.59
C LEU A 145 11.43 15.73 6.61
N ILE A 146 11.85 15.47 7.85
CA ILE A 146 11.94 16.48 8.92
C ILE A 146 12.99 17.54 8.55
N GLU A 147 14.18 17.14 8.11
CA GLU A 147 15.22 18.07 7.67
C GLU A 147 14.78 18.95 6.52
N GLN A 148 14.00 18.40 5.59
CA GLN A 148 13.41 19.15 4.47
C GLN A 148 12.30 20.13 4.90
N GLY A 149 11.68 19.94 6.07
CA GLY A 149 10.56 20.72 6.55
C GLY A 149 9.26 20.52 5.77
N THR A 150 9.18 19.45 4.97
CA THR A 150 8.00 19.13 4.13
C THR A 150 8.02 17.68 3.68
N GLY A 151 6.85 17.11 3.46
CA GLY A 151 6.69 15.79 2.88
C GLY A 151 5.39 15.11 3.29
N VAL A 152 5.12 13.96 2.68
CA VAL A 152 3.95 13.14 3.04
C VAL A 152 4.29 11.67 3.05
N ILE A 153 3.82 10.97 4.08
CA ILE A 153 3.85 9.51 4.19
C ILE A 153 2.41 9.01 4.03
N VAL A 154 2.16 8.14 3.05
CA VAL A 154 0.89 7.46 2.86
C VAL A 154 1.07 5.98 3.13
N ASN A 155 0.47 5.49 4.21
CA ASN A 155 0.50 4.09 4.58
C ASN A 155 -0.69 3.34 3.98
N VAL A 156 -0.47 2.16 3.40
CA VAL A 156 -1.55 1.31 2.93
C VAL A 156 -1.90 0.30 4.02
N SER A 157 -2.96 0.62 4.76
CA SER A 157 -3.54 -0.24 5.79
C SER A 157 -4.53 -1.25 5.18
N SER A 158 -5.66 -1.50 5.83
CA SER A 158 -6.76 -2.33 5.35
C SER A 158 -8.00 -2.14 6.22
N VAL A 159 -9.20 -2.27 5.68
CA VAL A 159 -10.43 -2.45 6.48
C VAL A 159 -10.49 -3.81 7.16
N ALA A 160 -9.62 -4.75 6.79
CA ALA A 160 -9.51 -6.07 7.39
C ALA A 160 -8.96 -6.10 8.83
N THR A 161 -8.91 -4.96 9.51
CA THR A 161 -8.71 -4.89 10.97
C THR A 161 -9.84 -5.57 11.77
N ARG A 162 -10.95 -5.93 11.11
CA ARG A 162 -12.06 -6.74 11.63
C ARG A 162 -12.38 -7.94 10.72
N GLY A 163 -11.36 -8.48 10.02
CA GLY A 163 -11.57 -9.57 9.06
C GLY A 163 -11.53 -10.95 9.70
N VAL A 164 -12.41 -11.87 9.27
CA VAL A 164 -12.37 -13.28 9.64
C VAL A 164 -11.14 -13.99 9.06
N ASN A 165 -10.71 -15.07 9.68
CA ASN A 165 -9.67 -16.00 9.21
C ASN A 165 -8.30 -15.37 8.92
N ARG A 166 -8.01 -14.18 9.46
CA ARG A 166 -6.75 -13.45 9.26
C ARG A 166 -6.40 -12.54 10.45
N ALA A 167 -6.67 -13.01 11.68
CA ALA A 167 -6.46 -12.21 12.89
C ALA A 167 -5.04 -11.66 13.06
N PRO A 168 -3.92 -12.37 12.75
CA PRO A 168 -2.59 -11.79 12.82
C PRO A 168 -2.37 -10.66 11.81
N TYR A 169 -2.90 -10.80 10.60
CA TYR A 169 -2.89 -9.72 9.61
C TYR A 169 -3.71 -8.51 10.09
N ALA A 170 -4.88 -8.75 10.68
CA ALA A 170 -5.71 -7.68 11.26
C ALA A 170 -4.96 -6.91 12.35
N ALA A 171 -4.25 -7.61 13.24
CA ALA A 171 -3.40 -7.01 14.27
C ALA A 171 -2.27 -6.15 13.66
N ALA A 172 -1.60 -6.66 12.61
CA ALA A 172 -0.57 -5.91 11.90
C ALA A 172 -1.12 -4.62 11.29
N LYS A 173 -2.28 -4.66 10.63
CA LYS A 173 -2.90 -3.48 10.02
C LYS A 173 -3.50 -2.52 11.04
N GLY A 174 -3.98 -3.01 12.18
CA GLY A 174 -4.28 -2.18 13.36
C GLY A 174 -3.06 -1.43 13.87
N GLY A 175 -1.89 -2.10 13.89
CA GLY A 175 -0.60 -1.48 14.18
C GLY A 175 -0.21 -0.36 13.19
N VAL A 176 -0.45 -0.57 11.88
CA VAL A 176 -0.24 0.49 10.87
C VAL A 176 -1.15 1.69 11.10
N ASN A 177 -2.41 1.47 11.51
CA ASN A 177 -3.34 2.55 11.85
C ASN A 177 -2.83 3.38 13.04
N ALA A 178 -2.44 2.72 14.13
CA ALA A 178 -1.90 3.38 15.31
C ALA A 178 -0.59 4.12 15.02
N LEU A 179 0.33 3.51 14.25
CA LEU A 179 1.57 4.15 13.79
C LEU A 179 1.28 5.42 13.00
N THR A 180 0.33 5.37 12.06
CA THR A 180 -0.07 6.53 11.24
C THR A 180 -0.52 7.71 12.11
N GLN A 181 -1.37 7.44 13.09
CA GLN A 181 -1.89 8.48 14.00
C GLN A 181 -0.80 9.06 14.90
N SER A 182 0.05 8.21 15.50
CA SER A 182 1.17 8.65 16.34
C SER A 182 2.18 9.48 15.56
N LEU A 183 2.63 9.00 14.40
CA LEU A 183 3.60 9.74 13.58
C LEU A 183 3.02 11.05 13.05
N ALA A 184 1.72 11.13 12.77
CA ALA A 184 1.08 12.38 12.38
C ALA A 184 1.19 13.45 13.47
N LEU A 185 1.03 13.07 14.75
CA LEU A 185 1.20 13.99 15.88
C LEU A 185 2.65 14.47 16.03
N GLU A 186 3.61 13.56 15.89
CA GLU A 186 5.03 13.87 16.04
C GLU A 186 5.58 14.69 14.87
N ALA A 187 5.16 14.37 13.62
CA ALA A 187 5.74 14.93 12.41
C ALA A 187 5.09 16.25 11.96
N ALA A 188 3.87 16.57 12.42
CA ALA A 188 3.12 17.74 11.97
C ALA A 188 3.88 19.07 12.22
N GLN A 189 4.55 19.21 13.35
CA GLN A 189 5.35 20.39 13.68
C GLN A 189 6.54 20.62 12.74
N HIS A 190 6.92 19.59 11.97
CA HIS A 190 7.98 19.62 10.98
C HIS A 190 7.47 19.75 9.54
N GLY A 191 6.19 20.05 9.35
CA GLY A 191 5.58 20.18 8.03
C GLY A 191 5.38 18.84 7.28
N VAL A 192 5.46 17.71 7.98
CA VAL A 192 5.28 16.38 7.40
C VAL A 192 3.90 15.84 7.74
N ARG A 193 3.14 15.41 6.71
CA ARG A 193 1.86 14.75 6.87
C ARG A 193 2.03 13.23 6.89
N VAL A 194 1.27 12.55 7.74
CA VAL A 194 1.22 11.08 7.76
C VAL A 194 -0.24 10.65 7.73
N VAL A 195 -0.60 9.89 6.71
CA VAL A 195 -1.97 9.45 6.47
C VAL A 195 -2.00 7.98 6.08
N ALA A 196 -3.15 7.36 6.11
CA ALA A 196 -3.32 6.01 5.57
C ALA A 196 -4.55 5.89 4.69
N THR A 197 -4.50 4.97 3.72
CA THR A 197 -5.70 4.39 3.12
C THR A 197 -5.96 3.02 3.73
N ALA A 198 -7.21 2.60 3.79
CA ALA A 198 -7.63 1.26 4.21
C ALA A 198 -8.41 0.59 3.06
N PRO A 199 -7.71 -0.12 2.15
CA PRO A 199 -8.34 -0.87 1.09
C PRO A 199 -9.29 -1.95 1.59
N GLY A 200 -10.42 -2.13 0.87
CA GLY A 200 -11.25 -3.33 0.92
C GLY A 200 -10.78 -4.41 -0.06
N GLY A 201 -11.69 -5.28 -0.45
CA GLY A 201 -11.44 -6.23 -1.53
C GLY A 201 -11.05 -5.51 -2.80
N THR A 202 -9.96 -5.97 -3.43
CA THR A 202 -9.42 -5.32 -4.64
C THR A 202 -9.18 -6.37 -5.71
N GLU A 203 -9.81 -6.18 -6.87
CA GLU A 203 -9.55 -7.00 -8.06
C GLU A 203 -8.15 -6.73 -8.59
N ALA A 204 -7.39 -7.78 -8.76
CA ALA A 204 -6.04 -7.72 -9.30
C ALA A 204 -5.77 -8.93 -10.18
N PRO A 205 -4.93 -8.79 -11.22
CA PRO A 205 -4.43 -9.93 -11.98
C PRO A 205 -3.73 -10.96 -11.08
N ALA A 206 -3.62 -12.19 -11.58
CA ALA A 206 -2.86 -13.23 -10.89
C ALA A 206 -1.45 -12.72 -10.51
N ARG A 207 -1.05 -12.98 -9.28
CA ARG A 207 0.21 -12.47 -8.75
C ARG A 207 1.40 -13.14 -9.41
N LYS A 208 2.32 -12.35 -9.94
CA LYS A 208 3.64 -12.83 -10.39
C LYS A 208 4.55 -13.16 -9.19
N VAL A 209 4.46 -12.37 -8.12
CA VAL A 209 5.18 -12.59 -6.85
C VAL A 209 4.18 -13.06 -5.81
N LYS A 210 4.24 -14.35 -5.45
CA LYS A 210 3.34 -14.95 -4.46
C LYS A 210 3.60 -14.41 -3.05
N ARG A 211 2.56 -14.29 -2.24
CA ARG A 211 2.66 -13.88 -0.82
C ARG A 211 2.93 -15.06 0.12
N GLY A 212 2.34 -16.20 -0.19
CA GLY A 212 2.41 -17.42 0.60
C GLY A 212 1.94 -18.62 -0.21
N PRO A 213 1.73 -19.76 0.43
CA PRO A 213 1.19 -20.96 -0.20
C PRO A 213 -0.24 -20.69 -0.70
N GLU A 214 -0.63 -21.36 -1.76
CA GLU A 214 -2.01 -21.39 -2.20
C GLU A 214 -2.81 -22.40 -1.36
N PRO A 215 -4.12 -22.19 -1.12
CA PRO A 215 -4.95 -23.16 -0.41
C PRO A 215 -5.01 -24.46 -1.20
N GLU A 216 -4.51 -25.55 -0.63
CA GLU A 216 -4.51 -26.87 -1.27
C GLU A 216 -5.70 -27.71 -0.82
N GLN A 217 -6.01 -27.67 0.48
CA GLN A 217 -7.07 -28.46 1.07
C GLN A 217 -8.45 -27.78 0.91
N GLU A 218 -9.52 -28.58 0.80
CA GLU A 218 -10.89 -28.04 0.70
C GLU A 218 -11.26 -27.15 1.89
N GLN A 219 -10.77 -27.49 3.08
CA GLN A 219 -10.99 -26.67 4.28
C GLN A 219 -10.32 -25.29 4.18
N GLU A 220 -9.12 -25.20 3.63
CA GLU A 220 -8.40 -23.93 3.42
C GLU A 220 -9.11 -23.07 2.38
N LYS A 221 -9.60 -23.70 1.30
CA LYS A 221 -10.43 -23.02 0.29
C LYS A 221 -11.73 -22.47 0.91
N ALA A 222 -12.38 -23.25 1.78
CA ALA A 222 -13.58 -22.80 2.48
C ALA A 222 -13.30 -21.61 3.40
N TRP A 223 -12.20 -21.60 4.15
CA TRP A 223 -11.79 -20.46 4.98
C TRP A 223 -11.47 -19.23 4.14
N TYR A 224 -10.82 -19.41 2.99
CA TYR A 224 -10.56 -18.30 2.07
C TYR A 224 -11.88 -17.74 1.49
N GLN A 225 -12.83 -18.61 1.12
CA GLN A 225 -14.13 -18.18 0.63
C GLN A 225 -14.89 -17.34 1.66
N GLN A 226 -14.82 -17.68 2.97
CA GLN A 226 -15.40 -16.86 4.03
C GLN A 226 -14.86 -15.42 4.07
N ILE A 227 -13.56 -15.23 3.74
CA ILE A 227 -12.98 -13.88 3.60
C ILE A 227 -13.60 -13.14 2.42
N VAL A 228 -13.78 -13.83 1.29
CA VAL A 228 -14.39 -13.25 0.08
C VAL A 228 -15.83 -12.83 0.39
N ASP A 229 -16.61 -13.73 0.98
CA ASP A 229 -18.01 -13.49 1.32
C ASP A 229 -18.15 -12.32 2.30
N GLN A 230 -17.39 -12.30 3.39
CA GLN A 230 -17.37 -11.18 4.32
C GLN A 230 -17.05 -9.86 3.62
N THR A 231 -16.04 -9.86 2.74
CA THR A 231 -15.59 -8.64 2.05
C THR A 231 -16.67 -8.06 1.13
N VAL A 232 -17.44 -8.92 0.43
CA VAL A 232 -18.56 -8.49 -0.41
C VAL A 232 -19.74 -8.05 0.45
N ASP A 233 -20.05 -8.81 1.51
CA ASP A 233 -21.21 -8.54 2.36
C ASP A 233 -21.06 -7.24 3.15
N SER A 234 -19.85 -6.91 3.64
CA SER A 234 -19.60 -5.67 4.36
C SER A 234 -19.52 -4.44 3.44
N SER A 235 -19.20 -4.61 2.16
CA SER A 235 -19.19 -3.52 1.20
C SER A 235 -20.62 -3.09 0.82
N LEU A 236 -20.95 -1.81 0.93
CA LEU A 236 -22.23 -1.26 0.46
C LEU A 236 -22.37 -1.33 -1.06
N LEU A 237 -21.25 -1.21 -1.79
CA LEU A 237 -21.22 -1.31 -3.25
C LEU A 237 -21.27 -2.76 -3.75
N LYS A 238 -21.21 -3.77 -2.85
CA LYS A 238 -21.34 -5.20 -3.17
C LYS A 238 -20.39 -5.72 -4.22
N ARG A 239 -19.21 -5.12 -4.34
CA ARG A 239 -18.16 -5.52 -5.27
C ARG A 239 -16.77 -5.27 -4.72
N TYR A 240 -15.79 -5.84 -5.32
CA TYR A 240 -14.39 -5.44 -5.15
C TYR A 240 -14.13 -4.12 -5.87
N GLY A 241 -13.21 -3.33 -5.32
CA GLY A 241 -12.67 -2.16 -6.01
C GLY A 241 -11.58 -2.56 -7.00
N THR A 242 -11.31 -1.69 -7.97
CA THR A 242 -10.20 -1.87 -8.91
C THR A 242 -8.88 -1.36 -8.33
N LEU A 243 -7.75 -1.75 -8.94
CA LEU A 243 -6.44 -1.20 -8.59
C LEU A 243 -6.39 0.33 -8.76
N ASP A 244 -7.07 0.84 -9.80
CA ASP A 244 -7.10 2.27 -10.10
C ASP A 244 -7.93 3.06 -9.08
N GLU A 245 -9.01 2.50 -8.55
CA GLU A 245 -9.79 3.11 -7.47
C GLU A 245 -8.95 3.21 -6.19
N GLN A 246 -8.14 2.20 -5.87
CA GLN A 246 -7.19 2.25 -4.75
C GLN A 246 -6.09 3.29 -4.98
N ALA A 247 -5.48 3.28 -6.17
CA ALA A 247 -4.43 4.22 -6.52
C ALA A 247 -4.93 5.67 -6.51
N ALA A 248 -6.18 5.92 -6.91
CA ALA A 248 -6.77 7.26 -6.90
C ALA A 248 -6.78 7.90 -5.51
N ALA A 249 -7.21 7.15 -4.50
CA ALA A 249 -7.25 7.64 -3.12
C ALA A 249 -5.84 7.85 -2.54
N ILE A 250 -4.91 6.93 -2.81
CA ILE A 250 -3.52 7.04 -2.38
C ILE A 250 -2.86 8.28 -2.98
N VAL A 251 -3.00 8.48 -4.29
CA VAL A 251 -2.40 9.61 -5.01
C VAL A 251 -3.05 10.95 -4.59
N PHE A 252 -4.37 10.99 -4.34
CA PHE A 252 -5.01 12.16 -3.76
C PHE A 252 -4.41 12.52 -2.38
N LEU A 253 -4.32 11.57 -1.45
CA LEU A 253 -3.74 11.81 -0.13
C LEU A 253 -2.26 12.21 -0.18
N ALA A 254 -1.52 11.74 -1.19
CA ALA A 254 -0.13 12.10 -1.42
C ALA A 254 0.04 13.52 -1.98
N SER A 255 -0.98 14.10 -2.59
CA SER A 255 -0.92 15.39 -3.27
C SER A 255 -1.09 16.58 -2.31
N ASP A 256 -0.77 17.78 -2.82
CA ASP A 256 -0.98 19.03 -2.10
C ASP A 256 -2.48 19.39 -1.96
N GLU A 257 -3.38 18.76 -2.74
CA GLU A 257 -4.83 18.88 -2.55
C GLU A 257 -5.29 18.37 -1.17
N ALA A 258 -4.54 17.43 -0.58
CA ALA A 258 -4.78 16.89 0.76
C ALA A 258 -3.96 17.61 1.85
N SER A 259 -3.48 18.83 1.60
CA SER A 259 -2.58 19.58 2.50
C SER A 259 -3.10 19.79 3.94
N TYR A 260 -4.42 19.76 4.14
CA TYR A 260 -5.04 19.88 5.47
C TYR A 260 -5.49 18.54 6.06
N ILE A 261 -5.02 17.40 5.48
CA ILE A 261 -5.36 16.05 5.93
C ILE A 261 -4.11 15.37 6.48
N THR A 262 -4.11 15.05 7.78
CA THR A 262 -3.08 14.24 8.45
C THR A 262 -3.71 13.42 9.57
N GLY A 263 -3.06 12.33 10.02
CA GLY A 263 -3.53 11.47 11.10
C GLY A 263 -4.78 10.63 10.79
N THR A 264 -5.29 10.67 9.55
CA THR A 264 -6.50 9.94 9.15
C THR A 264 -6.18 8.58 8.51
N ILE A 265 -7.12 7.66 8.67
CA ILE A 265 -7.18 6.42 7.93
C ILE A 265 -8.42 6.50 7.05
N LEU A 266 -8.24 6.61 5.73
CA LEU A 266 -9.33 6.71 4.76
C LEU A 266 -9.73 5.32 4.25
N PRO A 267 -10.93 4.80 4.57
CA PRO A 267 -11.43 3.57 3.97
C PRO A 267 -11.67 3.74 2.47
N VAL A 268 -11.14 2.80 1.67
CA VAL A 268 -11.36 2.72 0.22
C VAL A 268 -11.91 1.34 -0.07
N ALA A 269 -13.14 1.10 0.36
CA ALA A 269 -13.70 -0.24 0.52
C ALA A 269 -15.19 -0.33 0.17
N GLY A 270 -15.69 0.60 -0.63
CA GLY A 270 -17.09 0.59 -1.07
C GLY A 270 -18.11 0.72 0.08
N GLY A 271 -17.74 1.43 1.17
CA GLY A 271 -18.58 1.66 2.34
C GLY A 271 -18.33 0.72 3.53
N ASP A 272 -17.44 -0.26 3.39
CA ASP A 272 -16.92 -1.01 4.55
C ASP A 272 -15.95 -0.09 5.34
N LEU A 273 -16.18 0.01 6.63
CA LEU A 273 -15.39 0.88 7.53
C LEU A 273 -14.37 0.09 8.37
N GLY A 274 -14.36 -1.24 8.28
CA GLY A 274 -13.50 -2.12 9.08
C GLY A 274 -14.03 -2.45 10.45
#